data_7374a5b278a75457807fdf63b41d4528
#
_entry.id   7374a5b278a75457807fdf63b41d4528
#
_cell.length_a   1.000
_cell.length_b   1.000
_cell.length_c   1.000
_cell.angle_alpha   90.00
_cell.angle_beta   90.00
_cell.angle_gamma   90.00
#
_symmetry.space_group_name_H-M   'P 1'
#
loop_
_entity.id
_entity.type
_entity.pdbx_description
1 polymer ?
#
loop_
_entity_poly.entity_id
_entity_poly.type
_entity_poly.pdbx_seq_one_letter_code
_entity_poly.pdbx_strand_id
1 'polypeptide(L)'
;LNYSTITGVTRDDLEDEGAWLYAEVVRKIHELNPHTGVENLTPDFSGKPDLLQEVFEARPEVFAHNVETVPRIFKRIRPAFRYDRSLDVIRQARDFGLITKSNLILGMGETQEEVMQALQDLVDAGTDIITITQYLRPGPMYHPIDRWVKPEEFIEYRDAAYEMGFGAVMSGPLVRSSYRAGKLYVEAMEHRGLELPENLRHLAQTSKGDTAQEASTLLEKYGASKDHPVATRP
;
A
#
# COMPACT_ATOMS: atom_id res chain seq x y z
N LEU A 1 -0.52 -11.98 -17.22
CA LEU A 1 0.02 -11.15 -16.13
C LEU A 1 0.65 -12.05 -15.07
N ASN A 2 1.79 -11.63 -14.51
CA ASN A 2 2.42 -12.36 -13.41
C ASN A 2 1.85 -11.95 -12.04
N TYR A 3 1.35 -10.71 -11.94
CA TYR A 3 0.76 -10.15 -10.74
C TYR A 3 -0.29 -9.10 -11.10
N SER A 4 -1.40 -9.06 -10.36
CA SER A 4 -2.53 -8.16 -10.57
C SER A 4 -2.90 -7.49 -9.26
N THR A 5 -3.09 -6.17 -9.29
CA THR A 5 -3.73 -5.44 -8.19
C THR A 5 -5.15 -5.11 -8.61
N ILE A 6 -6.13 -5.59 -7.86
CA ILE A 6 -7.55 -5.29 -8.06
C ILE A 6 -8.04 -4.32 -6.99
N THR A 7 -8.95 -3.46 -7.37
CA THR A 7 -9.61 -2.51 -6.48
C THR A 7 -10.99 -2.17 -7.04
N GLY A 8 -11.84 -1.62 -6.21
CA GLY A 8 -13.18 -1.18 -6.58
C GLY A 8 -13.61 0.02 -5.75
N VAL A 9 -14.84 0.45 -5.97
CA VAL A 9 -15.51 1.46 -5.13
C VAL A 9 -16.26 0.76 -4.00
N THR A 10 -16.51 1.49 -2.91
CA THR A 10 -17.41 1.03 -1.85
C THR A 10 -18.82 0.82 -2.40
N ARG A 11 -19.49 -0.20 -1.92
CA ARG A 11 -20.86 -0.53 -2.30
C ARG A 11 -21.76 -0.56 -1.06
N ASP A 12 -21.76 0.54 -0.31
CA ASP A 12 -22.60 0.71 0.90
C ASP A 12 -24.10 0.64 0.60
N ASP A 13 -24.46 0.61 -0.69
CA ASP A 13 -25.79 0.36 -1.22
C ASP A 13 -26.19 -1.13 -1.22
N LEU A 14 -25.23 -2.05 -1.05
CA LEU A 14 -25.47 -3.49 -0.98
C LEU A 14 -25.42 -3.99 0.46
N GLU A 15 -26.17 -5.06 0.75
CA GLU A 15 -26.21 -5.68 2.06
C GLU A 15 -24.84 -6.24 2.47
N ASP A 16 -24.10 -6.82 1.51
CA ASP A 16 -22.77 -7.37 1.66
C ASP A 16 -21.66 -6.34 1.42
N GLU A 17 -21.99 -5.06 1.20
CA GLU A 17 -21.07 -3.97 0.87
C GLU A 17 -20.14 -4.32 -0.31
N GLY A 18 -20.51 -5.31 -1.14
CA GLY A 18 -19.76 -5.81 -2.28
C GLY A 18 -18.67 -6.82 -1.94
N ALA A 19 -18.61 -7.36 -0.73
CA ALA A 19 -17.58 -8.32 -0.28
C ALA A 19 -17.52 -9.56 -1.18
N TRP A 20 -18.70 -10.13 -1.52
CA TRP A 20 -18.78 -11.26 -2.44
C TRP A 20 -18.09 -10.99 -3.78
N LEU A 21 -18.28 -9.81 -4.36
CA LEU A 21 -17.68 -9.47 -5.65
C LEU A 21 -16.16 -9.39 -5.58
N TYR A 22 -15.62 -8.78 -4.51
CA TYR A 22 -14.17 -8.75 -4.28
C TYR A 22 -13.60 -10.16 -4.15
N ALA A 23 -14.25 -11.02 -3.38
CA ALA A 23 -13.86 -12.41 -3.20
C ALA A 23 -13.94 -13.21 -4.51
N GLU A 24 -15.04 -13.07 -5.26
CA GLU A 24 -15.26 -13.82 -6.51
C GLU A 24 -14.26 -13.41 -7.60
N VAL A 25 -13.89 -12.14 -7.69
CA VAL A 25 -12.85 -11.70 -8.64
C VAL A 25 -11.51 -12.37 -8.32
N VAL A 26 -11.11 -12.47 -7.06
CA VAL A 26 -9.89 -13.18 -6.67
C VAL A 26 -9.97 -14.65 -7.06
N ARG A 27 -11.08 -15.34 -6.70
CA ARG A 27 -11.31 -16.77 -7.03
C ARG A 27 -11.23 -17.00 -8.55
N LYS A 28 -11.84 -16.12 -9.36
CA LYS A 28 -11.81 -16.23 -10.82
C LYS A 28 -10.44 -15.95 -11.43
N ILE A 29 -9.66 -15.04 -10.86
CA ILE A 29 -8.28 -14.85 -11.32
C ILE A 29 -7.47 -16.11 -11.06
N HIS A 30 -7.54 -16.69 -9.86
CA HIS A 30 -6.83 -17.91 -9.52
C HIS A 30 -7.26 -19.12 -10.38
N GLU A 31 -8.57 -19.24 -10.66
CA GLU A 31 -9.11 -20.30 -11.52
C GLU A 31 -8.60 -20.19 -12.95
N LEU A 32 -8.68 -19.01 -13.55
CA LEU A 32 -8.36 -18.79 -14.95
C LEU A 32 -6.88 -18.51 -15.23
N ASN A 33 -6.15 -18.04 -14.23
CA ASN A 33 -4.75 -17.64 -14.32
C ASN A 33 -3.98 -18.08 -13.07
N PRO A 34 -3.78 -19.38 -12.86
CA PRO A 34 -3.21 -19.93 -11.60
C PRO A 34 -1.78 -19.50 -11.29
N HIS A 35 -1.10 -18.88 -12.23
CA HIS A 35 0.26 -18.32 -12.05
C HIS A 35 0.28 -16.81 -11.84
N THR A 36 -0.89 -16.18 -11.61
CA THR A 36 -1.00 -14.74 -11.36
C THR A 36 -1.26 -14.50 -9.87
N GLY A 37 -0.32 -13.83 -9.19
CA GLY A 37 -0.57 -13.36 -7.82
C GLY A 37 -1.56 -12.20 -7.81
N VAL A 38 -2.36 -12.08 -6.75
CA VAL A 38 -3.43 -11.07 -6.62
C VAL A 38 -3.24 -10.25 -5.35
N GLU A 39 -3.13 -8.93 -5.52
CA GLU A 39 -3.33 -7.97 -4.45
C GLU A 39 -4.77 -7.45 -4.51
N ASN A 40 -5.51 -7.60 -3.44
CA ASN A 40 -6.90 -7.16 -3.31
C ASN A 40 -6.99 -5.93 -2.41
N LEU A 41 -7.14 -4.75 -3.01
CA LEU A 41 -7.31 -3.48 -2.30
C LEU A 41 -8.80 -3.24 -2.07
N THR A 42 -9.24 -3.36 -0.82
CA THR A 42 -10.64 -3.36 -0.42
C THR A 42 -11.01 -2.15 0.45
N PRO A 43 -12.31 -1.79 0.53
CA PRO A 43 -12.84 -0.98 1.62
C PRO A 43 -12.75 -1.74 2.96
N ASP A 44 -13.22 -1.10 4.04
CA ASP A 44 -13.23 -1.71 5.37
C ASP A 44 -14.47 -2.56 5.67
N PHE A 45 -15.41 -2.66 4.74
CA PHE A 45 -16.70 -3.36 4.92
C PHE A 45 -17.35 -3.07 6.29
N SER A 46 -17.33 -1.81 6.69
CA SER A 46 -17.80 -1.34 8.00
C SER A 46 -17.20 -2.09 9.21
N GLY A 47 -16.11 -2.81 9.00
CA GLY A 47 -15.46 -3.67 9.99
C GLY A 47 -16.25 -4.94 10.33
N LYS A 48 -17.22 -5.34 9.51
CA LYS A 48 -18.04 -6.54 9.72
C LYS A 48 -17.20 -7.81 9.51
N PRO A 49 -17.01 -8.66 10.55
CA PRO A 49 -16.12 -9.81 10.44
C PRO A 49 -16.55 -10.81 9.37
N ASP A 50 -17.85 -11.02 9.19
CA ASP A 50 -18.36 -11.99 8.21
C ASP A 50 -18.03 -11.58 6.78
N LEU A 51 -18.12 -10.28 6.46
CA LEU A 51 -17.78 -9.74 5.16
C LEU A 51 -16.27 -9.76 4.90
N LEU A 52 -15.47 -9.44 5.91
CA LEU A 52 -14.03 -9.54 5.84
C LEU A 52 -13.58 -10.98 5.65
N GLN A 53 -14.20 -11.93 6.39
CA GLN A 53 -13.91 -13.36 6.25
C GLN A 53 -14.17 -13.86 4.84
N GLU A 54 -15.28 -13.48 4.20
CA GLU A 54 -15.59 -13.83 2.80
C GLU A 54 -14.43 -13.45 1.86
N VAL A 55 -13.88 -12.24 2.05
CA VAL A 55 -12.73 -11.75 1.26
C VAL A 55 -11.43 -12.49 1.61
N PHE A 56 -11.20 -12.77 2.88
CA PHE A 56 -9.99 -13.49 3.32
C PHE A 56 -9.97 -14.94 2.83
N GLU A 57 -11.12 -15.61 2.79
CA GLU A 57 -11.27 -16.99 2.30
C GLU A 57 -11.01 -17.12 0.81
N ALA A 58 -11.13 -16.04 0.04
CA ALA A 58 -10.71 -16.02 -1.35
C ALA A 58 -9.18 -16.11 -1.52
N ARG A 59 -8.40 -15.94 -0.43
CA ARG A 59 -6.95 -16.10 -0.37
C ARG A 59 -6.18 -15.23 -1.36
N PRO A 60 -6.41 -13.91 -1.43
CA PRO A 60 -5.50 -13.05 -2.17
C PRO A 60 -4.08 -13.17 -1.60
N GLU A 61 -3.06 -13.07 -2.42
CA GLU A 61 -1.66 -13.07 -1.98
C GLU A 61 -1.36 -11.89 -1.06
N VAL A 62 -1.97 -10.73 -1.34
CA VAL A 62 -1.91 -9.54 -0.49
C VAL A 62 -3.32 -8.99 -0.26
N PHE A 63 -3.70 -8.87 1.00
CA PHE A 63 -4.84 -8.07 1.41
C PHE A 63 -4.37 -6.64 1.66
N ALA A 64 -4.90 -5.69 0.89
CA ALA A 64 -4.57 -4.28 1.02
C ALA A 64 -5.77 -3.48 1.54
N HIS A 65 -5.54 -2.68 2.57
CA HIS A 65 -6.48 -1.68 3.05
C HIS A 65 -5.74 -0.39 3.39
N ASN A 66 -6.10 0.68 2.70
CA ASN A 66 -5.38 1.95 2.77
C ASN A 66 -5.84 2.80 3.97
N VAL A 67 -4.91 3.19 4.83
CA VAL A 67 -5.13 4.18 5.89
C VAL A 67 -5.06 5.61 5.35
N GLU A 68 -4.21 5.87 4.38
CA GLU A 68 -4.05 7.12 3.63
C GLU A 68 -3.38 8.25 4.42
N THR A 69 -3.75 8.50 5.68
CA THR A 69 -3.26 9.65 6.45
C THR A 69 -3.26 9.42 7.96
N VAL A 70 -2.75 10.38 8.71
CA VAL A 70 -2.58 10.35 10.17
C VAL A 70 -3.88 10.62 10.93
N PRO A 71 -4.02 10.16 12.21
CA PRO A 71 -5.27 10.26 12.98
C PRO A 71 -5.88 11.66 13.05
N ARG A 72 -5.07 12.70 13.30
CA ARG A 72 -5.57 14.07 13.51
C ARG A 72 -6.38 14.61 12.33
N ILE A 73 -5.96 14.30 11.11
CA ILE A 73 -6.61 14.81 9.90
C ILE A 73 -7.48 13.75 9.22
N PHE A 74 -7.50 12.51 9.72
CA PHE A 74 -8.16 11.37 9.10
C PHE A 74 -9.64 11.64 8.76
N LYS A 75 -10.43 12.11 9.73
CA LYS A 75 -11.86 12.37 9.52
C LYS A 75 -12.13 13.41 8.44
N ARG A 76 -11.22 14.40 8.28
CA ARG A 76 -11.33 15.42 7.22
C ARG A 76 -11.02 14.86 5.85
N ILE A 77 -10.03 13.97 5.76
CA ILE A 77 -9.55 13.40 4.49
C ILE A 77 -10.40 12.19 4.06
N ARG A 78 -10.81 11.37 5.03
CA ARG A 78 -11.58 10.13 4.82
C ARG A 78 -12.85 10.09 5.69
N PRO A 79 -13.84 10.96 5.44
CA PRO A 79 -15.01 11.11 6.34
C PRO A 79 -15.88 9.85 6.46
N ALA A 80 -15.86 8.96 5.45
CA ALA A 80 -16.63 7.70 5.46
C ALA A 80 -15.95 6.58 6.27
N PHE A 81 -14.66 6.72 6.60
CA PHE A 81 -13.88 5.70 7.28
C PHE A 81 -13.50 6.11 8.70
N ARG A 82 -12.99 5.17 9.48
CA ARG A 82 -12.45 5.38 10.82
C ARG A 82 -11.03 4.83 10.90
N TYR A 83 -10.12 5.58 11.51
CA TYR A 83 -8.71 5.21 11.62
C TYR A 83 -8.53 3.90 12.42
N ASP A 84 -9.16 3.81 13.58
CA ASP A 84 -9.14 2.64 14.46
C ASP A 84 -9.70 1.39 13.76
N ARG A 85 -10.79 1.53 13.02
CA ARG A 85 -11.40 0.44 12.24
C ARG A 85 -10.50 0.00 11.09
N SER A 86 -9.83 0.93 10.42
CA SER A 86 -8.89 0.60 9.36
C SER A 86 -7.71 -0.24 9.87
N LEU A 87 -7.18 0.08 11.05
CA LEU A 87 -6.14 -0.73 11.69
C LEU A 87 -6.67 -2.10 12.12
N ASP A 88 -7.90 -2.17 12.63
CA ASP A 88 -8.53 -3.42 13.04
C ASP A 88 -8.75 -4.38 11.86
N VAL A 89 -9.18 -3.86 10.70
CA VAL A 89 -9.33 -4.64 9.46
C VAL A 89 -8.00 -5.25 9.03
N ILE A 90 -6.91 -4.48 9.09
CA ILE A 90 -5.56 -4.98 8.79
C ILE A 90 -5.16 -6.09 9.79
N ARG A 91 -5.45 -5.89 11.08
CA ARG A 91 -5.15 -6.88 12.12
C ARG A 91 -5.90 -8.18 11.89
N GLN A 92 -7.20 -8.12 11.56
CA GLN A 92 -8.00 -9.31 11.23
C GLN A 92 -7.42 -10.06 10.03
N ALA A 93 -7.00 -9.38 8.97
CA ALA A 93 -6.37 -10.00 7.81
C ALA A 93 -5.03 -10.68 8.17
N ARG A 94 -4.24 -10.02 9.03
CA ARG A 94 -2.98 -10.56 9.54
C ARG A 94 -3.20 -11.82 10.37
N ASP A 95 -4.18 -11.80 11.26
CA ASP A 95 -4.54 -12.94 12.14
C ASP A 95 -5.07 -14.11 11.33
N PHE A 96 -5.75 -13.86 10.22
CA PHE A 96 -6.17 -14.87 9.25
C PHE A 96 -4.99 -15.49 8.49
N GLY A 97 -3.81 -14.86 8.51
CA GLY A 97 -2.57 -15.37 7.92
C GLY A 97 -2.22 -14.76 6.56
N LEU A 98 -2.91 -13.73 6.10
CA LEU A 98 -2.60 -13.05 4.84
C LEU A 98 -1.35 -12.15 4.97
N ILE A 99 -0.69 -11.88 3.86
CA ILE A 99 0.23 -10.73 3.75
C ILE A 99 -0.62 -9.48 3.65
N THR A 100 -0.30 -8.49 4.47
CA THR A 100 -1.09 -7.27 4.61
C THR A 100 -0.35 -6.05 4.03
N LYS A 101 -1.12 -5.11 3.49
CA LYS A 101 -0.58 -3.90 2.92
C LYS A 101 -1.42 -2.67 3.25
N SER A 102 -0.73 -1.55 3.46
CA SER A 102 -1.36 -0.24 3.59
C SER A 102 -0.56 0.85 2.89
N ASN A 103 -1.03 2.10 2.99
CA ASN A 103 -0.32 3.25 2.46
C ASN A 103 -0.46 4.48 3.35
N LEU A 104 0.47 5.44 3.14
CA LEU A 104 0.35 6.82 3.59
C LEU A 104 0.56 7.76 2.41
N ILE A 105 -0.26 8.80 2.34
CA ILE A 105 -0.18 9.88 1.36
C ILE A 105 0.17 11.15 2.12
N LEU A 106 1.28 11.76 1.78
CA LEU A 106 1.87 12.88 2.52
C LEU A 106 1.66 14.21 1.80
N GLY A 107 1.68 15.31 2.56
CA GLY A 107 1.52 16.67 2.05
C GLY A 107 0.11 17.22 2.22
N MET A 108 -0.67 16.66 3.15
CA MET A 108 -2.04 17.08 3.50
C MET A 108 -2.13 17.81 4.86
N GLY A 109 -0.98 18.17 5.46
CA GLY A 109 -0.88 18.90 6.72
C GLY A 109 -0.53 18.06 7.94
N GLU A 110 -0.06 16.84 7.73
CA GLU A 110 0.56 15.99 8.77
C GLU A 110 1.95 16.52 9.17
N THR A 111 2.37 16.25 10.42
CA THR A 111 3.74 16.47 10.86
C THR A 111 4.57 15.20 10.71
N GLN A 112 5.90 15.33 10.81
CA GLN A 112 6.81 14.18 10.74
C GLN A 112 6.56 13.20 11.90
N GLU A 113 6.35 13.71 13.10
CA GLU A 113 6.05 12.90 14.28
C GLU A 113 4.74 12.11 14.11
N GLU A 114 3.73 12.73 13.52
CA GLU A 114 2.45 12.07 13.24
C GLU A 114 2.60 10.95 12.18
N VAL A 115 3.46 11.16 11.16
CA VAL A 115 3.77 10.12 10.17
C VAL A 115 4.48 8.95 10.83
N MET A 116 5.50 9.22 11.68
CA MET A 116 6.22 8.18 12.41
C MET A 116 5.29 7.39 13.33
N GLN A 117 4.35 8.07 14.03
CA GLN A 117 3.35 7.40 14.86
C GLN A 117 2.40 6.54 14.01
N ALA A 118 1.94 7.03 12.86
CA ALA A 118 1.07 6.26 11.98
C ALA A 118 1.78 5.02 11.38
N LEU A 119 3.07 5.10 11.10
CA LEU A 119 3.89 3.94 10.72
C LEU A 119 3.94 2.92 11.86
N GLN A 120 4.16 3.38 13.10
CA GLN A 120 4.17 2.50 14.27
C GLN A 120 2.80 1.82 14.47
N ASP A 121 1.70 2.58 14.40
CA ASP A 121 0.34 2.05 14.52
C ASP A 121 0.07 0.95 13.46
N LEU A 122 0.59 1.12 12.24
CA LEU A 122 0.46 0.16 11.15
C LEU A 122 1.28 -1.11 11.38
N VAL A 123 2.52 -0.99 11.89
CA VAL A 123 3.34 -2.14 12.30
C VAL A 123 2.64 -2.92 13.41
N ASP A 124 2.14 -2.22 14.43
CA ASP A 124 1.43 -2.82 15.57
C ASP A 124 0.11 -3.50 15.15
N ALA A 125 -0.49 -3.02 14.05
CA ALA A 125 -1.63 -3.69 13.40
C ALA A 125 -1.22 -4.91 12.55
N GLY A 126 0.09 -5.15 12.35
CA GLY A 126 0.61 -6.27 11.58
C GLY A 126 0.69 -6.02 10.08
N THR A 127 0.91 -4.77 9.66
CA THR A 127 1.12 -4.44 8.24
C THR A 127 2.49 -4.92 7.78
N ASP A 128 2.53 -5.75 6.74
CA ASP A 128 3.77 -6.28 6.16
C ASP A 128 4.38 -5.32 5.12
N ILE A 129 3.53 -4.68 4.32
CA ILE A 129 3.93 -3.84 3.19
C ILE A 129 3.40 -2.43 3.38
N ILE A 130 4.27 -1.42 3.25
CA ILE A 130 3.86 -0.02 3.26
C ILE A 130 4.28 0.71 1.98
N THR A 131 3.38 1.53 1.44
CA THR A 131 3.70 2.48 0.39
C THR A 131 3.49 3.92 0.89
N ILE A 132 4.45 4.80 0.63
CA ILE A 132 4.43 6.20 1.06
C ILE A 132 4.59 7.08 -0.18
N THR A 133 3.64 8.00 -0.41
CA THR A 133 3.63 8.83 -1.63
C THR A 133 3.22 10.27 -1.35
N GLN A 134 3.45 11.16 -2.32
CA GLN A 134 2.98 12.54 -2.28
C GLN A 134 1.51 12.62 -2.65
N TYR A 135 0.75 13.42 -1.92
CA TYR A 135 -0.60 13.82 -2.31
C TYR A 135 -0.57 14.68 -3.57
N LEU A 136 -1.25 14.22 -4.60
CA LEU A 136 -1.47 14.95 -5.83
C LEU A 136 -2.95 15.34 -5.92
N ARG A 137 -3.25 16.62 -5.77
CA ARG A 137 -4.63 17.12 -5.74
C ARG A 137 -5.37 16.83 -7.05
N PRO A 138 -6.45 16.04 -7.04
CA PRO A 138 -7.16 15.69 -8.28
C PRO A 138 -7.90 16.86 -8.95
N GLY A 139 -8.25 17.90 -8.17
CA GLY A 139 -8.94 19.08 -8.68
C GLY A 139 -9.28 20.10 -7.59
N PRO A 140 -9.80 21.29 -7.95
CA PRO A 140 -10.01 22.38 -7.00
C PRO A 140 -10.96 22.09 -5.85
N MET A 141 -11.89 21.13 -6.03
CA MET A 141 -12.88 20.73 -5.01
C MET A 141 -12.32 19.82 -3.92
N TYR A 142 -11.12 19.24 -4.14
CA TYR A 142 -10.47 18.36 -3.20
C TYR A 142 -9.56 19.13 -2.25
N HIS A 143 -9.12 18.46 -1.19
CA HIS A 143 -8.21 19.01 -0.19
C HIS A 143 -6.99 19.67 -0.87
N PRO A 144 -6.58 20.88 -0.49
CA PRO A 144 -5.39 21.52 -1.06
C PRO A 144 -4.13 20.76 -0.66
N ILE A 145 -3.07 20.87 -1.50
CA ILE A 145 -1.74 20.43 -1.10
C ILE A 145 -1.24 21.41 -0.05
N ASP A 146 -0.91 20.91 1.13
CA ASP A 146 -0.34 21.73 2.21
C ASP A 146 1.15 22.00 1.97
N ARG A 147 1.88 20.94 1.61
CA ARG A 147 3.30 21.05 1.24
C ARG A 147 3.72 19.98 0.23
N TRP A 148 4.78 20.26 -0.49
CA TRP A 148 5.53 19.28 -1.25
C TRP A 148 6.59 18.67 -0.36
N VAL A 149 6.47 17.35 -0.11
CA VAL A 149 7.43 16.59 0.68
C VAL A 149 8.72 16.45 -0.12
N LYS A 150 9.86 16.69 0.51
CA LYS A 150 11.15 16.59 -0.16
C LYS A 150 11.52 15.14 -0.44
N PRO A 151 12.24 14.85 -1.54
CA PRO A 151 12.69 13.49 -1.84
C PRO A 151 13.48 12.83 -0.71
N GLU A 152 14.27 13.60 0.02
CA GLU A 152 15.07 13.11 1.15
C GLU A 152 14.19 12.60 2.29
N GLU A 153 13.08 13.28 2.58
CA GLU A 153 12.11 12.86 3.61
C GLU A 153 11.49 11.50 3.28
N PHE A 154 11.25 11.18 2.00
CA PHE A 154 10.77 9.86 1.60
C PHE A 154 11.81 8.77 1.87
N ILE A 155 13.09 9.08 1.77
CA ILE A 155 14.18 8.15 2.11
C ILE A 155 14.19 7.93 3.63
N GLU A 156 14.08 8.99 4.43
CA GLU A 156 14.02 8.91 5.90
C GLU A 156 12.82 8.05 6.35
N TYR A 157 11.64 8.26 5.78
CA TYR A 157 10.45 7.44 6.10
C TYR A 157 10.61 5.98 5.67
N ARG A 158 11.27 5.71 4.53
CA ARG A 158 11.57 4.34 4.10
C ARG A 158 12.46 3.63 5.11
N ASP A 159 13.56 4.28 5.48
CA ASP A 159 14.57 3.70 6.37
C ASP A 159 13.97 3.46 7.76
N ALA A 160 13.23 4.44 8.29
CA ALA A 160 12.48 4.29 9.54
C ALA A 160 11.43 3.15 9.48
N ALA A 161 10.71 3.01 8.39
CA ALA A 161 9.74 1.93 8.23
C ALA A 161 10.41 0.54 8.25
N TYR A 162 11.55 0.37 7.60
CA TYR A 162 12.31 -0.88 7.71
C TYR A 162 12.81 -1.13 9.13
N GLU A 163 13.31 -0.11 9.83
CA GLU A 163 13.74 -0.22 11.22
C GLU A 163 12.59 -0.59 12.17
N MET A 164 11.37 -0.12 11.89
CA MET A 164 10.16 -0.47 12.65
C MET A 164 9.69 -1.92 12.40
N GLY A 165 10.13 -2.58 11.32
CA GLY A 165 9.83 -3.98 11.05
C GLY A 165 8.88 -4.24 9.89
N PHE A 166 8.63 -3.28 9.00
CA PHE A 166 7.95 -3.59 7.73
C PHE A 166 8.80 -4.53 6.87
N GLY A 167 8.17 -5.55 6.29
CA GLY A 167 8.84 -6.52 5.42
C GLY A 167 9.16 -5.98 4.03
N ALA A 168 8.36 -5.03 3.54
CA ALA A 168 8.59 -4.36 2.27
C ALA A 168 8.11 -2.90 2.31
N VAL A 169 8.92 -2.00 1.78
CA VAL A 169 8.64 -0.55 1.79
C VAL A 169 8.88 0.05 0.41
N MET A 170 7.92 0.82 -0.06
CA MET A 170 8.11 1.65 -1.24
C MET A 170 7.73 3.10 -0.91
N SER A 171 8.69 4.00 -0.93
CA SER A 171 8.53 5.40 -0.55
C SER A 171 9.10 6.33 -1.62
N GLY A 172 8.32 7.31 -2.03
CA GLY A 172 8.76 8.30 -3.01
C GLY A 172 7.59 9.15 -3.55
N PRO A 173 7.89 10.33 -4.11
CA PRO A 173 6.86 11.30 -4.49
C PRO A 173 5.88 10.81 -5.56
N LEU A 174 6.28 9.90 -6.43
CA LEU A 174 5.47 9.37 -7.54
C LEU A 174 5.16 7.88 -7.40
N VAL A 175 5.32 7.33 -6.21
CA VAL A 175 4.97 5.93 -5.93
C VAL A 175 3.47 5.72 -6.16
N ARG A 176 3.14 4.61 -6.82
CA ARG A 176 1.78 4.08 -6.95
C ARG A 176 1.69 2.77 -6.19
N SER A 177 0.58 2.55 -5.48
CA SER A 177 0.38 1.35 -4.66
C SER A 177 0.57 0.04 -5.47
N SER A 178 0.12 0.00 -6.72
CA SER A 178 0.26 -1.16 -7.61
C SER A 178 1.65 -1.31 -8.26
N TYR A 179 2.51 -0.30 -8.14
CA TYR A 179 3.83 -0.36 -8.77
C TYR A 179 4.69 -1.42 -8.08
N ARG A 180 5.17 -2.39 -8.87
CA ARG A 180 6.00 -3.52 -8.39
C ARG A 180 5.38 -4.30 -7.22
N ALA A 181 4.07 -4.38 -7.16
CA ALA A 181 3.36 -5.05 -6.08
C ALA A 181 3.83 -6.52 -5.90
N GLY A 182 4.07 -7.25 -6.98
CA GLY A 182 4.61 -8.61 -6.91
C GLY A 182 6.00 -8.70 -6.28
N LYS A 183 6.87 -7.70 -6.48
CA LYS A 183 8.18 -7.64 -5.82
C LYS A 183 8.02 -7.43 -4.31
N LEU A 184 7.17 -6.48 -3.92
CA LEU A 184 6.90 -6.21 -2.49
C LEU A 184 6.29 -7.42 -1.79
N TYR A 185 5.44 -8.20 -2.48
CA TYR A 185 4.93 -9.46 -1.97
C TYR A 185 6.04 -10.47 -1.68
N VAL A 186 6.99 -10.64 -2.62
CA VAL A 186 8.14 -11.54 -2.42
C VAL A 186 8.98 -11.11 -1.22
N GLU A 187 9.31 -9.82 -1.11
CA GLU A 187 10.08 -9.27 0.02
C GLU A 187 9.36 -9.49 1.36
N ALA A 188 8.04 -9.27 1.42
CA ALA A 188 7.24 -9.49 2.61
C ALA A 188 7.17 -10.97 3.02
N MET A 189 7.06 -11.89 2.04
CA MET A 189 7.10 -13.34 2.29
C MET A 189 8.46 -13.76 2.87
N GLU A 190 9.56 -13.30 2.28
CA GLU A 190 10.91 -13.56 2.75
C GLU A 190 11.12 -13.03 4.18
N HIS A 191 10.67 -11.80 4.47
CA HIS A 191 10.75 -11.21 5.79
C HIS A 191 9.98 -12.00 6.86
N ARG A 192 8.81 -12.55 6.50
CA ARG A 192 8.02 -13.43 7.39
C ARG A 192 8.58 -14.85 7.49
N GLY A 193 9.63 -15.19 6.77
CA GLY A 193 10.16 -16.57 6.70
C GLY A 193 9.20 -17.55 6.04
N LEU A 194 8.32 -17.08 5.16
CA LEU A 194 7.35 -17.89 4.44
C LEU A 194 7.87 -18.26 3.05
N GLU A 195 7.57 -19.49 2.61
CA GLU A 195 7.89 -19.92 1.24
C GLU A 195 6.84 -19.41 0.25
N LEU A 196 7.31 -18.96 -0.93
CA LEU A 196 6.41 -18.62 -2.03
C LEU A 196 5.68 -19.88 -2.51
N PRO A 197 4.37 -19.78 -2.80
CA PRO A 197 3.63 -20.83 -3.47
C PRO A 197 4.32 -21.27 -4.76
N GLU A 198 4.29 -22.55 -5.07
CA GLU A 198 5.02 -23.11 -6.23
C GLU A 198 4.66 -22.42 -7.54
N ASN A 199 3.38 -22.13 -7.74
CA ASN A 199 2.85 -21.43 -8.90
C ASN A 199 3.29 -19.96 -9.02
N LEU A 200 3.86 -19.36 -7.95
CA LEU A 200 4.30 -17.96 -7.89
C LEU A 200 5.83 -17.80 -7.73
N ARG A 201 6.60 -18.89 -7.73
CA ARG A 201 8.09 -18.83 -7.59
C ARG A 201 8.76 -17.99 -8.67
N HIS A 202 8.14 -17.85 -9.82
CA HIS A 202 8.66 -17.01 -10.92
C HIS A 202 8.73 -15.51 -10.54
N LEU A 203 7.92 -15.04 -9.56
CA LEU A 203 7.97 -13.67 -9.07
C LEU A 203 9.32 -13.31 -8.43
N ALA A 204 9.96 -14.28 -7.75
CA ALA A 204 11.29 -14.09 -7.17
C ALA A 204 12.40 -13.90 -8.23
N GLN A 205 12.24 -14.46 -9.42
CA GLN A 205 13.21 -14.31 -10.50
C GLN A 205 13.15 -12.92 -11.13
N THR A 206 11.96 -12.36 -11.26
CA THR A 206 11.74 -11.02 -11.80
C THR A 206 12.23 -9.92 -10.83
N SER A 207 12.14 -10.16 -9.51
CA SER A 207 12.56 -9.16 -8.51
C SER A 207 14.08 -8.97 -8.40
N LYS A 208 14.88 -9.99 -8.71
CA LYS A 208 16.35 -9.93 -8.62
C LYS A 208 17.03 -9.16 -9.78
N GLY A 209 16.38 -9.09 -10.94
CA GLY A 209 16.91 -8.39 -12.11
C GLY A 209 16.83 -6.86 -12.03
N ASP A 210 15.88 -6.36 -11.31
CA ASP A 210 15.48 -4.93 -11.34
C ASP A 210 16.26 -4.04 -10.35
N THR A 211 16.77 -4.58 -9.25
CA THR A 211 17.33 -3.78 -8.14
C THR A 211 18.67 -3.13 -8.43
N ALA A 212 19.56 -3.80 -9.15
CA ALA A 212 20.91 -3.28 -9.44
C ALA A 212 20.90 -2.25 -10.57
N GLN A 213 20.03 -2.44 -11.55
CA GLN A 213 19.95 -1.58 -12.74
C GLN A 213 19.25 -0.25 -12.44
N GLU A 214 18.36 -0.22 -11.45
CA GLU A 214 17.57 0.96 -11.11
C GLU A 214 18.24 1.93 -10.16
N ALA A 215 18.97 1.43 -9.16
CA ALA A 215 19.80 2.29 -8.33
C ALA A 215 20.83 3.04 -9.19
N SER A 216 21.40 2.38 -10.19
CA SER A 216 22.30 2.99 -11.17
C SER A 216 21.57 4.02 -12.05
N THR A 217 20.41 3.67 -12.59
CA THR A 217 19.65 4.54 -13.51
C THR A 217 19.03 5.76 -12.78
N LEU A 218 18.61 5.60 -11.53
CA LEU A 218 18.11 6.73 -10.73
C LEU A 218 19.24 7.67 -10.30
N LEU A 219 20.41 7.14 -9.93
CA LEU A 219 21.59 7.95 -9.62
C LEU A 219 22.12 8.67 -10.87
N GLU A 220 22.10 8.05 -12.05
CA GLU A 220 22.45 8.69 -13.30
C GLU A 220 21.44 9.77 -13.74
N LYS A 221 20.17 9.52 -13.53
CA LYS A 221 19.08 10.40 -14.00
C LYS A 221 18.79 11.58 -13.06
N TYR A 222 19.03 11.43 -11.77
CA TYR A 222 18.71 12.42 -10.74
C TYR A 222 19.91 12.88 -9.90
N GLY A 223 21.04 12.15 -9.94
CA GLY A 223 22.27 12.52 -9.22
C GLY A 223 23.14 13.60 -9.88
N ALA A 224 22.82 14.00 -11.11
CA ALA A 224 23.67 14.88 -11.93
C ALA A 224 23.11 16.31 -12.13
N SER A 225 22.09 16.77 -11.39
CA SER A 225 21.59 18.15 -11.57
C SER A 225 21.63 18.95 -10.26
N LYS A 226 22.78 19.53 -9.99
CA LYS A 226 22.91 20.64 -9.01
C LYS A 226 22.49 22.00 -9.56
N ASP A 227 22.07 22.10 -10.81
CA ASP A 227 21.76 23.37 -11.49
C ASP A 227 20.43 23.30 -12.26
N HIS A 228 19.30 23.42 -11.55
CA HIS A 228 18.08 23.94 -12.16
C HIS A 228 17.49 25.05 -11.28
N PRO A 229 17.44 26.30 -11.78
CA PRO A 229 16.78 27.40 -11.08
C PRO A 229 15.27 27.14 -11.04
N VAL A 230 14.72 27.22 -9.83
CA VAL A 230 13.27 27.23 -9.60
C VAL A 230 12.66 28.39 -10.37
N ALA A 231 11.88 28.10 -11.39
CA ALA A 231 11.11 29.12 -12.11
C ALA A 231 10.00 29.62 -11.17
N THR A 232 10.23 30.79 -10.58
CA THR A 232 9.17 31.60 -9.99
C THR A 232 8.32 32.16 -11.10
N ARG A 233 7.07 31.73 -11.23
CA ARG A 233 6.06 32.42 -12.05
C ARG A 233 5.32 33.44 -11.21
N PRO A 234 5.01 34.62 -11.82
CA PRO A 234 4.30 35.71 -11.18
C PRO A 234 2.87 35.39 -10.79
#